data_6837613655bb07df950d8f2ef0fee1d6
#
_entry.id   6837613655bb07df950d8f2ef0fee1d6
#
_cell.length_a   1.000
_cell.length_b   1.000
_cell.length_c   1.000
_cell.angle_alpha   90.00
_cell.angle_beta   90.00
_cell.angle_gamma   90.00
#
_symmetry.space_group_name_H-M   'P 1'
#
loop_
_entity.id
_entity.type
_entity.pdbx_description
1 polymer ?
#
loop_
_entity_poly.entity_id
_entity_poly.type
_entity_poly.pdbx_seq_one_letter_code
_entity_poly.pdbx_strand_id
1 'polypeptide(L)'
;MEYLKIEGEFPKLANCAVTMGKFDGIHRGHRKLVEKIRERKTLGEQAVLFAIDASSNMILTSQERASLLEKLGVDVLVECQLNDRIRHMKAENFIKEILMGDLGASYVVVGEDNRFGFERKGTPRLLMEFGEKYGFDVEILSKEMDGHRKISSTYIREELKKGNMEKVTSLMGRDYFVEGQVVHGRGMGHKVLLPTTNLVPPRTKILPPNGVYVTSSYFGDKIYHGITNIGCKPTVGESFIGVETYLFDCKEDLYGEECRVDFKKFLRPERKFPLSLIHI
;
A
#
# COMPACT_ATOMS: atom_id res chain seq x y z
N MET A 1 -2.86 15.21 -4.66
CA MET A 1 -2.42 14.21 -5.67
C MET A 1 -3.60 13.84 -6.56
N GLU A 2 -3.42 13.83 -7.87
CA GLU A 2 -4.41 13.29 -8.81
C GLU A 2 -4.30 11.77 -8.84
N TYR A 3 -5.44 11.06 -8.74
CA TYR A 3 -5.49 9.61 -8.76
C TYR A 3 -6.35 9.14 -9.94
N LEU A 4 -5.74 8.47 -10.91
CA LEU A 4 -6.32 8.06 -12.18
C LEU A 4 -6.34 6.54 -12.29
N LYS A 5 -7.54 5.95 -12.31
CA LYS A 5 -7.73 4.53 -12.66
C LYS A 5 -7.94 4.39 -14.15
N ILE A 6 -7.05 3.65 -14.79
CA ILE A 6 -7.03 3.51 -16.24
C ILE A 6 -7.55 2.13 -16.66
N GLU A 7 -8.66 2.16 -17.38
CA GLU A 7 -9.27 0.99 -18.03
C GLU A 7 -9.14 1.05 -19.56
N GLY A 8 -8.87 2.22 -20.12
CA GLY A 8 -8.82 2.51 -21.56
C GLY A 8 -7.69 3.43 -21.96
N GLU A 9 -7.99 4.72 -22.14
CA GLU A 9 -7.03 5.73 -22.57
C GLU A 9 -6.21 6.28 -21.40
N PHE A 10 -4.93 6.58 -21.67
CA PHE A 10 -4.03 7.19 -20.69
C PHE A 10 -4.14 8.72 -20.70
N PRO A 11 -3.86 9.38 -19.56
CA PRO A 11 -3.85 10.83 -19.49
C PRO A 11 -2.72 11.38 -20.36
N LYS A 12 -2.96 12.54 -20.99
CA LYS A 12 -1.93 13.29 -21.68
C LYS A 12 -1.25 14.25 -20.70
N LEU A 13 -0.09 13.83 -20.23
CA LEU A 13 0.76 14.60 -19.33
C LEU A 13 1.98 15.13 -20.10
N ALA A 14 2.74 16.01 -19.49
CA ALA A 14 3.95 16.57 -20.08
C ALA A 14 5.01 16.81 -19.00
N ASN A 15 6.27 16.64 -19.38
CA ASN A 15 7.43 16.89 -18.52
C ASN A 15 7.36 16.13 -17.18
N CYS A 16 7.27 14.80 -17.25
CA CYS A 16 7.07 13.95 -16.08
C CYS A 16 8.32 13.18 -15.68
N ALA A 17 8.59 13.15 -14.38
CA ALA A 17 9.46 12.18 -13.75
C ALA A 17 8.62 10.95 -13.36
N VAL A 18 8.89 9.81 -13.97
CA VAL A 18 8.06 8.61 -13.88
C VAL A 18 8.78 7.47 -13.17
N THR A 19 8.08 6.80 -12.27
CA THR A 19 8.47 5.46 -11.81
C THR A 19 7.35 4.48 -12.06
N MET A 20 7.67 3.20 -12.34
CA MET A 20 6.67 2.20 -12.70
C MET A 20 6.91 0.86 -12.04
N GLY A 21 5.81 0.18 -11.67
CA GLY A 21 5.85 -1.14 -11.04
C GLY A 21 4.53 -1.51 -10.36
N LYS A 22 4.55 -2.56 -9.55
CA LYS A 22 3.36 -2.95 -8.77
C LYS A 22 3.13 -2.06 -7.55
N PHE A 23 4.17 -1.55 -6.95
CA PHE A 23 4.15 -0.68 -5.77
C PHE A 23 3.24 -1.17 -4.64
N ASP A 24 3.13 -2.47 -4.50
CA ASP A 24 2.36 -3.05 -3.41
C ASP A 24 3.17 -3.01 -2.11
N GLY A 25 2.60 -2.32 -1.11
CA GLY A 25 3.20 -2.13 0.19
C GLY A 25 4.09 -0.89 0.35
N ILE A 26 4.54 -0.22 -0.71
CA ILE A 26 5.43 0.97 -0.64
C ILE A 26 6.53 0.78 0.42
N HIS A 27 7.34 -0.28 0.24
CA HIS A 27 8.46 -0.60 1.13
C HIS A 27 9.67 0.32 0.91
N ARG A 28 10.72 0.18 1.72
CA ARG A 28 11.93 1.04 1.67
C ARG A 28 12.51 1.19 0.27
N GLY A 29 12.60 0.09 -0.52
CA GLY A 29 13.04 0.16 -1.91
C GLY A 29 12.10 0.96 -2.83
N HIS A 30 10.79 0.82 -2.66
CA HIS A 30 9.81 1.63 -3.40
C HIS A 30 9.89 3.12 -3.01
N ARG A 31 10.11 3.43 -1.72
CA ARG A 31 10.24 4.81 -1.24
C ARG A 31 11.41 5.54 -1.89
N LYS A 32 12.53 4.86 -2.14
CA LYS A 32 13.67 5.45 -2.87
C LYS A 32 13.28 5.85 -4.30
N LEU A 33 12.51 5.01 -5.00
CA LEU A 33 12.02 5.34 -6.34
C LEU A 33 11.09 6.57 -6.30
N VAL A 34 10.17 6.60 -5.32
CA VAL A 34 9.28 7.75 -5.12
C VAL A 34 10.07 9.02 -4.78
N GLU A 35 11.11 8.91 -3.96
CA GLU A 35 11.97 10.04 -3.61
C GLU A 35 12.65 10.63 -4.86
N LYS A 36 13.16 9.79 -5.75
CA LYS A 36 13.78 10.22 -7.00
C LYS A 36 12.85 11.02 -7.91
N ILE A 37 11.63 10.56 -8.14
CA ILE A 37 10.66 11.32 -8.92
C ILE A 37 10.24 12.62 -8.22
N ARG A 38 10.16 12.61 -6.88
CA ARG A 38 9.84 13.81 -6.09
C ARG A 38 10.96 14.86 -6.19
N GLU A 39 12.24 14.45 -6.15
CA GLU A 39 13.39 15.36 -6.30
C GLU A 39 13.33 16.14 -7.62
N ARG A 40 12.84 15.53 -8.68
CA ARG A 40 12.72 16.14 -10.01
C ARG A 40 11.70 17.30 -10.09
N LYS A 41 10.82 17.42 -9.09
CA LYS A 41 9.89 18.56 -8.97
C LYS A 41 10.62 19.90 -8.87
N THR A 42 11.83 19.91 -8.31
CA THR A 42 12.67 21.12 -8.26
C THR A 42 13.11 21.60 -9.65
N LEU A 43 13.02 20.73 -10.66
CA LEU A 43 13.30 21.02 -12.06
C LEU A 43 12.03 21.30 -12.88
N GLY A 44 10.87 21.40 -12.21
CA GLY A 44 9.57 21.67 -12.83
C GLY A 44 8.92 20.43 -13.46
N GLU A 45 9.38 19.22 -13.13
CA GLU A 45 8.76 17.98 -13.59
C GLU A 45 7.64 17.51 -12.64
N GLN A 46 6.60 16.87 -13.17
CA GLN A 46 5.56 16.24 -12.35
C GLN A 46 6.03 14.87 -11.85
N ALA A 47 5.89 14.60 -10.56
CA ALA A 47 6.18 13.29 -9.99
C ALA A 47 5.04 12.31 -10.26
N VAL A 48 5.24 11.37 -11.18
CA VAL A 48 4.23 10.41 -11.64
C VAL A 48 4.61 8.99 -11.23
N LEU A 49 3.70 8.29 -10.55
CA LEU A 49 3.83 6.88 -10.26
C LEU A 49 2.84 6.08 -11.11
N PHE A 50 3.39 5.22 -11.97
CA PHE A 50 2.62 4.28 -12.77
C PHE A 50 2.54 2.92 -12.06
N ALA A 51 1.38 2.60 -11.50
CA ALA A 51 1.14 1.34 -10.80
C ALA A 51 0.35 0.36 -11.66
N ILE A 52 0.82 -0.88 -11.73
CA ILE A 52 0.03 -1.98 -12.27
C ILE A 52 -0.83 -2.55 -11.15
N ASP A 53 -2.14 -2.60 -11.35
CA ASP A 53 -3.08 -3.10 -10.35
C ASP A 53 -2.85 -4.59 -10.06
N ALA A 54 -2.76 -4.91 -8.77
CA ALA A 54 -2.71 -6.26 -8.25
C ALA A 54 -4.05 -6.56 -7.57
N SER A 55 -4.95 -7.22 -8.28
CA SER A 55 -6.35 -7.42 -7.91
C SER A 55 -6.62 -8.26 -6.65
N SER A 56 -5.62 -8.88 -6.03
CA SER A 56 -5.80 -9.72 -4.84
C SER A 56 -4.56 -9.76 -3.93
N ASN A 57 -4.77 -10.05 -2.66
CA ASN A 57 -3.70 -10.19 -1.66
C ASN A 57 -2.79 -8.96 -1.54
N MET A 58 -3.38 -7.77 -1.48
CA MET A 58 -2.66 -6.51 -1.41
C MET A 58 -2.18 -6.20 0.01
N ILE A 59 -0.95 -5.73 0.14
CA ILE A 59 -0.42 -5.20 1.41
C ILE A 59 -1.10 -3.87 1.74
N LEU A 60 -1.32 -3.02 0.74
CA LEU A 60 -2.09 -1.78 0.82
C LEU A 60 -3.28 -1.86 -0.15
N THR A 61 -4.44 -1.40 0.28
CA THR A 61 -5.54 -1.14 -0.65
C THR A 61 -5.17 0.00 -1.61
N SER A 62 -5.89 0.14 -2.72
CA SER A 62 -5.67 1.26 -3.65
C SER A 62 -5.81 2.61 -2.94
N GLN A 63 -6.77 2.74 -2.03
CA GLN A 63 -7.00 3.96 -1.27
C GLN A 63 -5.86 4.24 -0.26
N GLU A 64 -5.43 3.24 0.50
CA GLU A 64 -4.28 3.35 1.41
C GLU A 64 -2.99 3.69 0.65
N ARG A 65 -2.80 3.10 -0.54
CA ARG A 65 -1.67 3.40 -1.41
C ARG A 65 -1.72 4.84 -1.89
N ALA A 66 -2.86 5.32 -2.35
CA ALA A 66 -3.06 6.68 -2.81
C ALA A 66 -2.79 7.69 -1.68
N SER A 67 -3.41 7.51 -0.50
CA SER A 67 -3.20 8.37 0.67
C SER A 67 -1.71 8.42 1.08
N LEU A 68 -1.02 7.27 1.05
CA LEU A 68 0.40 7.23 1.38
C LEU A 68 1.27 7.94 0.34
N LEU A 69 1.02 7.75 -0.96
CA LEU A 69 1.78 8.37 -2.03
C LEU A 69 1.59 9.89 -2.07
N GLU A 70 0.39 10.38 -1.77
CA GLU A 70 0.12 11.80 -1.60
C GLU A 70 1.00 12.42 -0.49
N LYS A 71 1.06 11.78 0.68
CA LYS A 71 1.94 12.19 1.78
C LYS A 71 3.42 12.12 1.43
N LEU A 72 3.81 11.26 0.49
CA LEU A 72 5.17 11.16 -0.04
C LEU A 72 5.48 12.18 -1.14
N GLY A 73 4.51 13.00 -1.56
CA GLY A 73 4.69 14.09 -2.50
C GLY A 73 4.60 13.71 -3.98
N VAL A 74 3.96 12.57 -4.30
CA VAL A 74 3.59 12.21 -5.68
C VAL A 74 2.49 13.15 -6.17
N ASP A 75 2.59 13.62 -7.42
CA ASP A 75 1.60 14.51 -8.02
C ASP A 75 0.48 13.73 -8.72
N VAL A 76 0.84 12.63 -9.42
CA VAL A 76 -0.11 11.81 -10.15
C VAL A 76 0.14 10.33 -9.89
N LEU A 77 -0.90 9.62 -9.46
CA LEU A 77 -0.93 8.16 -9.41
C LEU A 77 -1.76 7.64 -10.58
N VAL A 78 -1.11 6.97 -11.52
CA VAL A 78 -1.76 6.25 -12.62
C VAL A 78 -1.84 4.78 -12.24
N GLU A 79 -3.04 4.31 -11.92
CA GLU A 79 -3.30 2.88 -11.62
C GLU A 79 -3.88 2.21 -12.85
N CYS A 80 -3.09 1.36 -13.49
CA CYS A 80 -3.46 0.69 -14.72
C CYS A 80 -3.92 -0.75 -14.46
N GLN A 81 -5.15 -1.07 -14.85
CA GLN A 81 -5.60 -2.45 -14.91
C GLN A 81 -4.98 -3.17 -16.12
N LEU A 82 -4.48 -4.39 -15.89
CA LEU A 82 -3.94 -5.23 -16.97
C LEU A 82 -5.10 -5.78 -17.82
N ASN A 83 -5.61 -4.96 -18.74
CA ASN A 83 -6.48 -5.40 -19.81
C ASN A 83 -5.68 -6.11 -20.92
N ASP A 84 -6.37 -6.71 -21.90
CA ASP A 84 -5.71 -7.46 -22.96
C ASP A 84 -4.79 -6.60 -23.84
N ARG A 85 -5.12 -5.33 -24.08
CA ARG A 85 -4.26 -4.37 -24.80
C ARG A 85 -2.91 -4.20 -24.11
N ILE A 86 -2.94 -3.87 -22.82
CA ILE A 86 -1.73 -3.59 -22.04
C ILE A 86 -0.93 -4.87 -21.80
N ARG A 87 -1.61 -6.01 -21.56
CA ARG A 87 -0.97 -7.31 -21.35
C ARG A 87 -0.16 -7.76 -22.57
N HIS A 88 -0.64 -7.51 -23.78
CA HIS A 88 0.01 -7.91 -25.03
C HIS A 88 0.85 -6.80 -25.67
N MET A 89 0.95 -5.63 -25.03
CA MET A 89 1.73 -4.51 -25.55
C MET A 89 3.23 -4.83 -25.47
N LYS A 90 3.93 -4.76 -26.63
CA LYS A 90 5.38 -4.91 -26.68
C LYS A 90 6.06 -3.83 -25.83
N ALA A 91 7.23 -4.16 -25.28
CA ALA A 91 7.96 -3.24 -24.41
C ALA A 91 8.33 -1.92 -25.11
N GLU A 92 8.71 -1.99 -26.39
CA GLU A 92 9.04 -0.82 -27.18
C GLU A 92 7.84 0.10 -27.41
N ASN A 93 6.66 -0.49 -27.61
CA ASN A 93 5.41 0.27 -27.76
C ASN A 93 5.00 0.89 -26.44
N PHE A 94 5.16 0.18 -25.33
CA PHE A 94 4.90 0.73 -24.00
C PHE A 94 5.76 1.99 -23.74
N ILE A 95 7.04 1.95 -24.10
CA ILE A 95 7.92 3.11 -23.95
C ILE A 95 7.44 4.27 -24.84
N LYS A 96 7.19 4.00 -26.14
CA LYS A 96 6.86 5.05 -27.11
C LYS A 96 5.46 5.64 -26.92
N GLU A 97 4.47 4.77 -26.73
CA GLU A 97 3.06 5.20 -26.68
C GLU A 97 2.70 5.70 -25.29
N ILE A 98 3.07 4.94 -24.23
CA ILE A 98 2.65 5.25 -22.87
C ILE A 98 3.64 6.20 -22.17
N LEU A 99 4.92 5.79 -22.03
CA LEU A 99 5.86 6.61 -21.26
C LEU A 99 6.13 7.95 -21.93
N MET A 100 6.41 7.94 -23.24
CA MET A 100 6.73 9.17 -23.98
C MET A 100 5.48 9.88 -24.49
N GLY A 101 4.58 9.13 -25.16
CA GLY A 101 3.44 9.72 -25.86
C GLY A 101 2.29 10.16 -24.97
N ASP A 102 2.00 9.41 -23.93
CA ASP A 102 0.89 9.70 -23.01
C ASP A 102 1.35 10.41 -21.74
N LEU A 103 2.39 9.89 -21.08
CA LEU A 103 2.89 10.46 -19.83
C LEU A 103 3.93 11.57 -20.02
N GLY A 104 4.42 11.79 -21.24
CA GLY A 104 5.41 12.84 -21.51
C GLY A 104 6.66 12.71 -20.63
N ALA A 105 7.16 11.47 -20.43
CA ALA A 105 8.28 11.20 -19.54
C ALA A 105 9.56 11.86 -20.03
N SER A 106 10.14 12.75 -19.22
CA SER A 106 11.47 13.35 -19.38
C SER A 106 12.53 12.61 -18.54
N TYR A 107 12.09 11.96 -17.47
CA TYR A 107 12.92 11.15 -16.59
C TYR A 107 12.17 9.88 -16.15
N VAL A 108 12.85 8.73 -16.18
CA VAL A 108 12.30 7.45 -15.75
C VAL A 108 13.25 6.80 -14.75
N VAL A 109 12.76 6.45 -13.56
CA VAL A 109 13.54 5.72 -12.56
C VAL A 109 12.90 4.38 -12.25
N VAL A 110 13.69 3.31 -12.28
CA VAL A 110 13.23 1.94 -12.03
C VAL A 110 14.22 1.15 -11.18
N GLY A 111 13.74 0.09 -10.54
CA GLY A 111 14.63 -0.88 -9.90
C GLY A 111 15.34 -1.78 -10.93
N GLU A 112 16.52 -2.29 -10.59
CA GLU A 112 17.34 -3.19 -11.45
C GLU A 112 16.61 -4.44 -11.95
N ASP A 113 15.57 -4.89 -11.25
CA ASP A 113 14.77 -6.05 -11.61
C ASP A 113 13.43 -5.71 -12.26
N ASN A 114 13.23 -4.44 -12.62
CA ASN A 114 12.00 -4.02 -13.28
C ASN A 114 11.80 -4.79 -14.57
N ARG A 115 10.55 -5.24 -14.82
CA ARG A 115 10.16 -5.93 -16.04
C ARG A 115 8.77 -5.47 -16.45
N PHE A 116 8.63 -5.09 -17.71
CA PHE A 116 7.39 -4.56 -18.29
C PHE A 116 7.15 -5.08 -19.70
N GLY A 117 6.01 -4.72 -20.28
CA GLY A 117 5.61 -5.14 -21.62
C GLY A 117 5.29 -6.64 -21.73
N PHE A 118 4.90 -7.05 -22.93
CA PHE A 118 4.50 -8.43 -23.20
C PHE A 118 5.61 -9.43 -22.86
N GLU A 119 5.23 -10.51 -22.18
CA GLU A 119 6.15 -11.55 -21.68
C GLU A 119 7.29 -11.01 -20.80
N ARG A 120 7.12 -9.80 -20.21
CA ARG A 120 8.14 -9.17 -19.38
C ARG A 120 9.49 -8.93 -20.09
N LYS A 121 9.45 -8.74 -21.42
CA LYS A 121 10.64 -8.52 -22.24
C LYS A 121 11.26 -7.13 -22.05
N GLY A 122 10.51 -6.16 -21.54
CA GLY A 122 11.03 -4.84 -21.17
C GLY A 122 11.96 -4.94 -19.96
N THR A 123 13.12 -4.33 -20.06
CA THR A 123 14.19 -4.34 -19.05
C THR A 123 14.70 -2.92 -18.79
N PRO A 124 15.39 -2.66 -17.66
CA PRO A 124 16.05 -1.39 -17.44
C PRO A 124 17.06 -1.01 -18.54
N ARG A 125 17.76 -1.99 -19.11
CA ARG A 125 18.67 -1.77 -20.23
C ARG A 125 17.94 -1.25 -21.46
N LEU A 126 16.79 -1.85 -21.81
CA LEU A 126 15.97 -1.38 -22.93
C LEU A 126 15.50 0.08 -22.70
N LEU A 127 15.15 0.44 -21.46
CA LEU A 127 14.82 1.83 -21.13
C LEU A 127 16.00 2.77 -21.39
N MET A 128 17.23 2.40 -21.00
CA MET A 128 18.43 3.21 -21.26
C MET A 128 18.66 3.39 -22.75
N GLU A 129 18.59 2.31 -23.54
CA GLU A 129 18.75 2.36 -25.00
C GLU A 129 17.72 3.31 -25.66
N PHE A 130 16.49 3.30 -25.15
CA PHE A 130 15.44 4.21 -25.62
C PHE A 130 15.60 5.64 -25.09
N GLY A 131 16.09 5.82 -23.86
CA GLY A 131 16.42 7.12 -23.29
C GLY A 131 17.46 7.85 -24.13
N GLU A 132 18.56 7.17 -24.45
CA GLU A 132 19.61 7.69 -25.36
C GLU A 132 19.06 8.04 -26.75
N LYS A 133 18.19 7.19 -27.29
CA LYS A 133 17.63 7.38 -28.63
C LYS A 133 16.60 8.47 -28.74
N TYR A 134 15.77 8.67 -27.70
CA TYR A 134 14.59 9.55 -27.74
C TYR A 134 14.68 10.75 -26.80
N GLY A 135 15.77 10.88 -26.04
CA GLY A 135 16.07 12.09 -25.26
C GLY A 135 15.33 12.18 -23.92
N PHE A 136 15.21 11.07 -23.19
CA PHE A 136 14.78 11.09 -21.80
C PHE A 136 15.79 10.43 -20.88
N ASP A 137 15.91 10.92 -19.65
CA ASP A 137 16.87 10.38 -18.67
C ASP A 137 16.36 9.08 -18.04
N VAL A 138 17.28 8.14 -17.79
CA VAL A 138 16.96 6.88 -17.11
C VAL A 138 17.89 6.64 -15.95
N GLU A 139 17.33 6.43 -14.75
CA GLU A 139 18.07 6.03 -13.55
C GLU A 139 17.66 4.62 -13.10
N ILE A 140 18.65 3.78 -12.79
CA ILE A 140 18.42 2.40 -12.33
C ILE A 140 18.90 2.30 -10.88
N LEU A 141 18.00 1.98 -9.96
CA LEU A 141 18.34 1.81 -8.55
C LEU A 141 18.56 0.33 -8.21
N SER A 142 19.61 0.08 -7.44
CA SER A 142 19.83 -1.22 -6.80
C SER A 142 18.78 -1.50 -5.73
N LYS A 143 18.54 -2.78 -5.46
CA LYS A 143 17.60 -3.18 -4.40
C LYS A 143 18.09 -2.83 -3.01
N GLU A 144 17.15 -2.42 -2.19
CA GLU A 144 17.34 -2.36 -0.75
C GLU A 144 17.50 -3.76 -0.17
N MET A 145 18.43 -3.87 0.79
CA MET A 145 18.76 -5.13 1.44
C MET A 145 18.37 -5.10 2.91
N ASP A 146 17.98 -6.26 3.43
CA ASP A 146 17.84 -6.58 4.85
C ASP A 146 18.85 -7.71 5.14
N GLY A 147 20.03 -7.36 5.57
CA GLY A 147 21.17 -8.28 5.62
C GLY A 147 21.49 -8.84 4.23
N HIS A 148 21.37 -10.15 4.06
CA HIS A 148 21.63 -10.83 2.78
C HIS A 148 20.39 -11.01 1.91
N ARG A 149 19.20 -10.59 2.37
CA ARG A 149 17.93 -10.77 1.65
C ARG A 149 17.45 -9.45 1.06
N LYS A 150 17.02 -9.49 -0.21
CA LYS A 150 16.41 -8.34 -0.89
C LYS A 150 15.05 -8.01 -0.28
N ILE A 151 14.81 -6.73 0.03
CA ILE A 151 13.49 -6.25 0.47
C ILE A 151 12.53 -6.31 -0.72
N SER A 152 11.38 -6.92 -0.52
CA SER A 152 10.35 -7.09 -1.55
C SER A 152 8.96 -7.28 -0.93
N SER A 153 7.90 -7.03 -1.71
CA SER A 153 6.52 -7.31 -1.28
C SER A 153 6.31 -8.78 -0.88
N THR A 154 7.02 -9.72 -1.53
CA THR A 154 6.98 -11.15 -1.15
C THR A 154 7.53 -11.37 0.25
N TYR A 155 8.69 -10.80 0.55
CA TYR A 155 9.29 -10.91 1.89
C TYR A 155 8.38 -10.30 2.97
N ILE A 156 7.81 -9.13 2.69
CA ILE A 156 6.86 -8.48 3.61
C ILE A 156 5.63 -9.37 3.86
N ARG A 157 5.06 -9.99 2.82
CA ARG A 157 3.92 -10.91 2.99
C ARG A 157 4.25 -12.14 3.82
N GLU A 158 5.46 -12.68 3.68
CA GLU A 158 5.93 -13.79 4.51
C GLU A 158 5.99 -13.40 5.98
N GLU A 159 6.56 -12.23 6.30
CA GLU A 159 6.65 -11.75 7.68
C GLU A 159 5.29 -11.32 8.26
N LEU A 160 4.42 -10.73 7.44
CA LEU A 160 3.02 -10.46 7.82
C LEU A 160 2.28 -11.75 8.20
N LYS A 161 2.40 -12.80 7.40
CA LYS A 161 1.77 -14.10 7.67
C LYS A 161 2.26 -14.77 8.97
N LYS A 162 3.47 -14.46 9.41
CA LYS A 162 4.02 -14.91 10.70
C LYS A 162 3.59 -14.03 11.87
N GLY A 163 3.01 -12.86 11.63
CA GLY A 163 2.74 -11.86 12.66
C GLY A 163 3.97 -11.12 13.16
N ASN A 164 5.08 -11.18 12.42
CA ASN A 164 6.35 -10.53 12.80
C ASN A 164 6.30 -9.02 12.45
N MET A 165 5.52 -8.28 13.23
CA MET A 165 5.20 -6.87 12.93
C MET A 165 6.43 -5.97 13.00
N GLU A 166 7.35 -6.23 13.95
CA GLU A 166 8.59 -5.46 14.08
C GLU A 166 9.47 -5.61 12.82
N LYS A 167 9.55 -6.82 12.25
CA LYS A 167 10.27 -7.04 10.99
C LYS A 167 9.56 -6.38 9.82
N VAL A 168 8.24 -6.48 9.75
CA VAL A 168 7.43 -5.79 8.74
C VAL A 168 7.67 -4.28 8.77
N THR A 169 7.66 -3.67 9.95
CA THR A 169 7.97 -2.25 10.15
C THR A 169 9.37 -1.91 9.63
N SER A 170 10.37 -2.72 9.96
CA SER A 170 11.75 -2.56 9.48
C SER A 170 11.86 -2.60 7.95
N LEU A 171 11.17 -3.53 7.28
CA LEU A 171 11.17 -3.70 5.84
C LEU A 171 10.41 -2.59 5.10
N MET A 172 9.31 -2.13 5.68
CA MET A 172 8.46 -1.09 5.10
C MET A 172 8.98 0.33 5.40
N GLY A 173 9.77 0.50 6.47
CA GLY A 173 10.18 1.81 7.00
C GLY A 173 9.03 2.59 7.65
N ARG A 174 7.96 1.90 7.99
CA ARG A 174 6.78 2.35 8.74
C ARG A 174 6.00 1.15 9.24
N ASP A 175 5.09 1.39 10.18
CA ASP A 175 4.20 0.33 10.62
C ASP A 175 3.26 -0.13 9.50
N TYR A 176 2.88 -1.40 9.56
CA TYR A 176 1.76 -1.91 8.78
C TYR A 176 0.47 -1.36 9.37
N PHE A 177 -0.47 -0.96 8.52
CA PHE A 177 -1.71 -0.34 8.97
C PHE A 177 -2.94 -0.82 8.19
N VAL A 178 -4.10 -0.55 8.78
CA VAL A 178 -5.42 -0.68 8.16
C VAL A 178 -6.12 0.66 8.31
N GLU A 179 -6.65 1.19 7.21
CA GLU A 179 -7.48 2.40 7.19
C GLU A 179 -8.93 2.05 6.84
N GLY A 180 -9.87 2.80 7.42
CA GLY A 180 -11.29 2.72 7.10
C GLY A 180 -12.16 3.48 8.06
N GLN A 181 -13.43 3.56 7.72
CA GLN A 181 -14.43 4.19 8.57
C GLN A 181 -14.79 3.26 9.73
N VAL A 182 -14.93 3.84 10.93
CA VAL A 182 -15.36 3.10 12.12
C VAL A 182 -16.83 2.71 11.97
N VAL A 183 -17.09 1.41 12.01
CA VAL A 183 -18.44 0.86 11.93
C VAL A 183 -18.93 0.35 13.28
N HIS A 184 -20.25 0.27 13.45
CA HIS A 184 -20.84 -0.32 14.64
C HIS A 184 -20.48 -1.80 14.75
N GLY A 185 -19.93 -2.19 15.90
CA GLY A 185 -19.77 -3.58 16.30
C GLY A 185 -21.11 -4.19 16.74
N ARG A 186 -21.09 -5.41 17.27
CA ARG A 186 -22.28 -6.10 17.81
C ARG A 186 -22.88 -5.48 19.06
N GLY A 187 -22.43 -4.29 19.50
CA GLY A 187 -22.96 -3.60 20.67
C GLY A 187 -22.65 -4.26 22.02
N MET A 188 -21.82 -5.32 22.04
CA MET A 188 -21.46 -5.96 23.33
C MET A 188 -20.57 -5.09 24.20
N GLY A 189 -19.80 -4.17 23.61
CA GLY A 189 -18.97 -3.20 24.31
C GLY A 189 -19.79 -2.17 25.12
N HIS A 190 -20.99 -1.83 24.67
CA HIS A 190 -21.90 -0.94 25.43
C HIS A 190 -22.30 -1.50 26.81
N LYS A 191 -22.28 -2.82 27.00
CA LYS A 191 -22.58 -3.45 28.31
C LYS A 191 -21.43 -3.37 29.30
N VAL A 192 -20.20 -2.99 28.85
CA VAL A 192 -18.98 -3.03 29.68
C VAL A 192 -18.27 -1.68 29.73
N LEU A 193 -18.84 -0.60 29.15
CA LEU A 193 -18.27 0.77 29.17
C LEU A 193 -16.87 0.91 28.56
N LEU A 194 -16.45 -0.01 27.69
CA LEU A 194 -15.14 0.05 27.06
C LEU A 194 -15.25 0.61 25.62
N PRO A 195 -14.55 1.70 25.29
CA PRO A 195 -14.57 2.27 23.94
C PRO A 195 -13.84 1.34 22.95
N THR A 196 -14.61 0.69 22.08
CA THR A 196 -14.05 -0.15 21.00
C THR A 196 -14.46 0.40 19.65
N THR A 197 -13.51 0.44 18.74
CA THR A 197 -13.74 0.76 17.32
C THR A 197 -13.64 -0.51 16.47
N ASN A 198 -14.40 -0.57 15.39
CA ASN A 198 -14.39 -1.71 14.47
C ASN A 198 -14.14 -1.21 13.05
N LEU A 199 -13.13 -1.80 12.39
CA LEU A 199 -12.89 -1.63 10.96
C LEU A 199 -13.17 -2.95 10.23
N VAL A 200 -13.67 -2.85 9.01
CA VAL A 200 -13.91 -3.98 8.11
C VAL A 200 -13.08 -3.79 6.84
N PRO A 201 -11.82 -4.23 6.84
CA PRO A 201 -10.98 -4.11 5.66
C PRO A 201 -11.53 -4.97 4.51
N PRO A 202 -11.31 -4.57 3.24
CA PRO A 202 -11.77 -5.34 2.09
C PRO A 202 -11.05 -6.69 2.02
N ARG A 203 -11.71 -7.71 1.48
CA ARG A 203 -11.17 -9.09 1.34
C ARG A 203 -9.88 -9.16 0.52
N THR A 204 -9.62 -8.17 -0.31
CA THR A 204 -8.39 -8.06 -1.12
C THR A 204 -7.16 -7.67 -0.31
N LYS A 205 -7.33 -7.11 0.90
CA LYS A 205 -6.23 -6.72 1.78
C LYS A 205 -5.72 -7.91 2.57
N ILE A 206 -4.40 -8.11 2.55
CA ILE A 206 -3.73 -9.06 3.45
C ILE A 206 -3.79 -8.52 4.87
N LEU A 207 -4.26 -9.33 5.79
CA LEU A 207 -4.15 -9.08 7.23
C LEU A 207 -3.10 -10.02 7.85
N PRO A 208 -2.45 -9.61 8.94
CA PRO A 208 -1.64 -10.53 9.72
C PRO A 208 -2.54 -11.56 10.43
N PRO A 209 -1.98 -12.61 11.08
CA PRO A 209 -2.76 -13.67 11.68
C PRO A 209 -3.83 -13.20 12.66
N ASN A 210 -4.91 -13.94 12.79
CA ASN A 210 -5.90 -13.71 13.84
C ASN A 210 -5.24 -13.72 15.20
N GLY A 211 -5.56 -12.71 16.01
CA GLY A 211 -4.96 -12.56 17.33
C GLY A 211 -4.96 -11.13 17.84
N VAL A 212 -4.20 -10.92 18.88
CA VAL A 212 -4.14 -9.67 19.63
C VAL A 212 -2.84 -8.94 19.37
N TYR A 213 -2.95 -7.63 19.14
CA TYR A 213 -1.84 -6.74 18.75
C TYR A 213 -1.79 -5.50 19.61
N VAL A 214 -0.59 -4.99 19.86
CA VAL A 214 -0.39 -3.61 20.31
C VAL A 214 -0.53 -2.70 19.10
N THR A 215 -1.32 -1.64 19.22
CA THR A 215 -1.62 -0.74 18.12
C THR A 215 -1.65 0.74 18.55
N SER A 216 -1.56 1.61 17.55
CA SER A 216 -1.89 3.03 17.66
C SER A 216 -2.95 3.37 16.64
N SER A 217 -4.03 4.02 17.06
CA SER A 217 -5.13 4.45 16.21
C SER A 217 -5.10 5.96 16.02
N TYR A 218 -5.25 6.40 14.79
CA TYR A 218 -5.17 7.81 14.37
C TYR A 218 -6.55 8.26 13.88
N PHE A 219 -7.03 9.39 14.41
CA PHE A 219 -8.28 10.07 14.05
C PHE A 219 -7.94 11.54 13.77
N GLY A 220 -7.66 11.89 12.50
CA GLY A 220 -7.07 13.19 12.20
C GLY A 220 -5.76 13.39 12.97
N ASP A 221 -5.70 14.43 13.79
CA ASP A 221 -4.52 14.75 14.62
C ASP A 221 -4.49 14.02 15.98
N LYS A 222 -5.56 13.29 16.36
CA LYS A 222 -5.65 12.55 17.61
C LYS A 222 -5.05 11.16 17.48
N ILE A 223 -4.30 10.74 18.50
CA ILE A 223 -3.66 9.43 18.58
C ILE A 223 -4.09 8.74 19.86
N TYR A 224 -4.60 7.51 19.72
CA TYR A 224 -4.90 6.64 20.83
C TYR A 224 -4.07 5.37 20.76
N HIS A 225 -3.46 4.98 21.86
CA HIS A 225 -2.85 3.65 21.97
C HIS A 225 -3.90 2.63 22.36
N GLY A 226 -3.70 1.38 21.98
CA GLY A 226 -4.71 0.37 22.25
C GLY A 226 -4.28 -1.05 21.96
N ILE A 227 -5.22 -1.95 22.16
CA ILE A 227 -5.11 -3.36 21.86
C ILE A 227 -6.12 -3.71 20.77
N THR A 228 -5.64 -4.27 19.68
CA THR A 228 -6.47 -4.67 18.55
C THR A 228 -6.59 -6.18 18.47
N ASN A 229 -7.80 -6.67 18.31
CA ASN A 229 -8.08 -8.07 17.95
C ASN A 229 -8.42 -8.16 16.46
N ILE A 230 -7.67 -8.99 15.74
CA ILE A 230 -8.05 -9.44 14.39
C ILE A 230 -8.71 -10.80 14.55
N GLY A 231 -9.95 -10.91 14.13
CA GLY A 231 -10.70 -12.16 14.28
C GLY A 231 -11.85 -12.31 13.31
N CYS A 232 -12.29 -13.56 13.13
CA CYS A 232 -13.46 -13.87 12.32
C CYS A 232 -14.72 -13.47 13.08
N LYS A 233 -15.54 -12.63 12.47
CA LYS A 233 -16.84 -12.23 13.00
C LYS A 233 -17.95 -12.90 12.20
N PRO A 234 -18.70 -13.87 12.77
CA PRO A 234 -19.84 -14.45 12.10
C PRO A 234 -20.98 -13.41 12.03
N THR A 235 -21.53 -13.20 10.85
CA THR A 235 -22.81 -12.49 10.63
C THR A 235 -23.85 -13.48 10.10
N VAL A 236 -25.12 -13.05 10.05
CA VAL A 236 -26.18 -13.86 9.45
C VAL A 236 -25.85 -13.98 7.95
N GLY A 237 -25.37 -15.16 7.53
CA GLY A 237 -25.09 -15.50 6.13
C GLY A 237 -23.63 -15.43 5.68
N GLU A 238 -22.75 -14.62 6.28
CA GLU A 238 -21.34 -14.53 5.88
C GLU A 238 -20.41 -14.29 7.08
N SER A 239 -19.17 -14.79 6.99
CA SER A 239 -18.10 -14.45 7.93
C SER A 239 -17.16 -13.43 7.30
N PHE A 240 -16.77 -12.41 8.06
CA PHE A 240 -15.73 -11.47 7.66
C PHE A 240 -14.66 -11.35 8.74
N ILE A 241 -13.47 -10.91 8.36
CA ILE A 241 -12.41 -10.63 9.32
C ILE A 241 -12.56 -9.17 9.75
N GLY A 242 -12.78 -8.95 11.05
CA GLY A 242 -12.88 -7.63 11.66
C GLY A 242 -11.59 -7.24 12.36
N VAL A 243 -11.33 -5.95 12.40
CA VAL A 243 -10.26 -5.31 13.18
C VAL A 243 -10.94 -4.53 14.28
N GLU A 244 -10.97 -5.08 15.48
CA GLU A 244 -11.58 -4.48 16.66
C GLU A 244 -10.53 -3.96 17.61
N THR A 245 -10.55 -2.66 17.90
CA THR A 245 -9.55 -2.00 18.72
C THR A 245 -10.19 -1.45 19.99
N TYR A 246 -9.67 -1.85 21.15
CA TYR A 246 -9.90 -1.18 22.42
C TYR A 246 -8.91 -0.03 22.55
N LEU A 247 -9.45 1.20 22.69
CA LEU A 247 -8.65 2.42 22.79
C LEU A 247 -8.46 2.79 24.26
N PHE A 248 -7.20 2.99 24.68
CA PHE A 248 -6.90 3.46 26.02
C PHE A 248 -7.28 4.94 26.17
N ASP A 249 -7.86 5.30 27.30
CA ASP A 249 -8.21 6.67 27.69
C ASP A 249 -9.14 7.41 26.71
N CYS A 250 -9.78 6.72 25.78
CA CYS A 250 -10.77 7.29 24.87
C CYS A 250 -12.14 7.39 25.55
N LYS A 251 -12.75 8.56 25.49
CA LYS A 251 -14.11 8.82 26.00
C LYS A 251 -15.05 9.35 24.91
N GLU A 252 -14.56 9.42 23.68
CA GLU A 252 -15.29 9.99 22.55
C GLU A 252 -16.11 8.92 21.83
N ASP A 253 -17.19 9.34 21.20
CA ASP A 253 -17.89 8.56 20.21
C ASP A 253 -17.18 8.77 18.88
N LEU A 254 -16.61 7.70 18.31
CA LEU A 254 -15.82 7.72 17.11
C LEU A 254 -16.49 6.99 15.93
N TYR A 255 -17.78 6.66 16.06
CA TYR A 255 -18.52 6.02 14.97
C TYR A 255 -18.64 6.92 13.73
N GLY A 256 -18.38 6.36 12.57
CA GLY A 256 -18.40 7.10 11.31
C GLY A 256 -17.12 7.88 11.02
N GLU A 257 -16.19 8.00 11.98
CA GLU A 257 -14.91 8.68 11.77
C GLU A 257 -13.96 7.81 10.95
N GLU A 258 -13.11 8.46 10.15
CA GLU A 258 -12.00 7.80 9.47
C GLU A 258 -10.89 7.46 10.45
N CYS A 259 -10.50 6.20 10.46
CA CYS A 259 -9.51 5.68 11.39
C CYS A 259 -8.39 4.96 10.64
N ARG A 260 -7.16 5.18 11.09
CA ARG A 260 -6.01 4.37 10.72
C ARG A 260 -5.49 3.66 11.97
N VAL A 261 -5.35 2.34 11.89
CA VAL A 261 -4.81 1.48 12.95
C VAL A 261 -3.44 0.97 12.53
N ASP A 262 -2.38 1.40 13.21
CA ASP A 262 -1.00 0.98 13.01
C ASP A 262 -0.66 -0.19 13.94
N PHE A 263 -0.19 -1.30 13.38
CA PHE A 263 0.15 -2.53 14.10
C PHE A 263 1.62 -2.52 14.51
N LYS A 264 1.88 -2.51 15.81
CA LYS A 264 3.23 -2.44 16.38
C LYS A 264 3.80 -3.82 16.69
N LYS A 265 3.02 -4.67 17.38
CA LYS A 265 3.49 -5.95 17.89
C LYS A 265 2.37 -6.97 17.99
N PHE A 266 2.65 -8.21 17.59
CA PHE A 266 1.79 -9.37 17.85
C PHE A 266 1.99 -9.85 19.29
N LEU A 267 0.93 -9.97 20.07
CA LEU A 267 1.00 -10.41 21.46
C LEU A 267 0.69 -11.90 21.62
N ARG A 268 -0.40 -12.37 21.02
CA ARG A 268 -0.85 -13.75 21.15
C ARG A 268 -1.91 -14.12 20.11
N PRO A 269 -2.08 -15.39 19.77
CA PRO A 269 -3.23 -15.86 18.99
C PRO A 269 -4.56 -15.56 19.69
N GLU A 270 -5.64 -15.58 18.91
CA GLU A 270 -7.00 -15.50 19.42
C GLU A 270 -7.29 -16.68 20.36
N ARG A 271 -7.94 -16.41 21.49
CA ARG A 271 -8.36 -17.43 22.46
C ARG A 271 -9.83 -17.22 22.78
N LYS A 272 -10.57 -18.33 22.90
CA LYS A 272 -11.91 -18.30 23.47
C LYS A 272 -11.79 -18.26 24.99
N PHE A 273 -12.35 -17.24 25.61
CA PHE A 273 -12.47 -17.17 27.05
C PHE A 273 -13.89 -17.58 27.48
N PRO A 274 -14.07 -18.18 28.66
CA PRO A 274 -15.40 -18.29 29.26
C PRO A 274 -16.05 -16.91 29.34
N LEU A 275 -17.38 -16.83 29.21
CA LEU A 275 -18.15 -15.59 29.07
C LEU A 275 -17.83 -14.49 30.12
N SER A 276 -17.29 -14.85 31.29
CA SER A 276 -16.90 -13.94 32.35
C SER A 276 -15.53 -13.25 32.18
N LEU A 277 -14.71 -13.67 31.19
CA LEU A 277 -13.32 -13.21 31.01
C LEU A 277 -13.04 -12.66 29.60
N ILE A 278 -14.09 -12.27 28.86
CA ILE A 278 -13.97 -11.88 27.43
C ILE A 278 -13.20 -10.56 27.24
N HIS A 279 -12.90 -9.81 28.28
CA HIS A 279 -12.54 -8.41 28.17
C HIS A 279 -11.15 -8.03 28.69
N ILE A 280 -10.23 -8.99 28.78
CA ILE A 280 -8.84 -8.65 29.15
C ILE A 280 -7.86 -9.26 28.15
#